data_69ee865694e26e8f0bf66d48260ee466
#
_entry.id   69ee865694e26e8f0bf66d48260ee466
#
_cell.length_a   1.000
_cell.length_b   1.000
_cell.length_c   1.000
_cell.angle_alpha   90.00
_cell.angle_beta   90.00
_cell.angle_gamma   90.00
#
_symmetry.space_group_name_H-M   'P 1'
#
loop_
_entity.id
_entity.type
_entity.pdbx_description
1 polymer ?
#
loop_
_entity_poly.entity_id
_entity_poly.type
_entity_poly.pdbx_seq_one_letter_code
_entity_poly.pdbx_strand_id
1 'polypeptide(L)'
;MRNQLAEVLISKGITNEIVLNAIRDIPRHLFMDSSFEGHAYQDKAFPIAASQTISQPYTVAFQTELLELKPNETVLEIGTGSGYQTAVLLKCKVKVYTIERQLELFKKTSLFFKKMGYRPKKIIFGDGYKGLAENAPFDKIIVTAGAPEVPKALLSQLKVGGRLVIPVGFEEQIMTLYTRTTPKEFEKSEYGSFKFVPLLEDKN
;
A
#
# COMPACT_ATOMS: atom_id res chain seq x y z
N MET A 1 8.85 19.09 -10.10
CA MET A 1 7.82 18.63 -9.13
C MET A 1 8.09 17.24 -8.57
N ARG A 2 8.21 16.15 -9.37
CA ARG A 2 8.45 14.77 -8.84
C ARG A 2 9.79 14.66 -8.09
N ASN A 3 10.86 15.21 -8.63
CA ASN A 3 12.16 15.24 -7.95
C ASN A 3 12.12 16.06 -6.65
N GLN A 4 11.42 17.20 -6.66
CA GLN A 4 11.23 18.00 -5.45
C GLN A 4 10.48 17.24 -4.35
N LEU A 5 9.44 16.46 -4.74
CA LEU A 5 8.77 15.57 -3.79
C LEU A 5 9.74 14.54 -3.21
N ALA A 6 10.57 13.91 -4.04
CA ALA A 6 11.57 12.94 -3.54
C ALA A 6 12.56 13.60 -2.56
N GLU A 7 13.03 14.84 -2.83
CA GLU A 7 13.89 15.57 -1.88
C GLU A 7 13.19 15.83 -0.53
N VAL A 8 11.87 16.16 -0.56
CA VAL A 8 11.08 16.27 0.67
C VAL A 8 11.04 14.94 1.43
N LEU A 9 10.90 13.81 0.72
CA LEU A 9 10.88 12.49 1.37
C LEU A 9 12.25 12.12 1.96
N ILE A 10 13.34 12.42 1.26
CA ILE A 10 14.72 12.27 1.77
C ILE A 10 14.91 13.08 3.05
N SER A 11 14.48 14.34 3.07
CA SER A 11 14.60 15.18 4.27
C SER A 11 13.77 14.67 5.46
N LYS A 12 12.78 13.81 5.21
CA LYS A 12 11.96 13.11 6.22
C LYS A 12 12.48 11.72 6.59
N GLY A 13 13.65 11.33 6.09
CA GLY A 13 14.33 10.09 6.47
C GLY A 13 14.08 8.89 5.56
N ILE A 14 13.43 9.06 4.41
CA ILE A 14 13.36 7.98 3.40
C ILE A 14 14.73 7.86 2.72
N THR A 15 15.33 6.68 2.77
CA THR A 15 16.70 6.44 2.29
C THR A 15 16.78 5.40 1.16
N ASN A 16 15.72 4.60 0.97
CA ASN A 16 15.72 3.52 -0.03
C ASN A 16 15.58 4.09 -1.45
N GLU A 17 16.66 4.04 -2.22
CA GLU A 17 16.71 4.56 -3.59
C GLU A 17 15.73 3.88 -4.54
N ILE A 18 15.37 2.59 -4.34
CA ILE A 18 14.37 1.91 -5.17
C ILE A 18 13.01 2.57 -4.96
N VAL A 19 12.66 2.89 -3.71
CA VAL A 19 11.41 3.56 -3.36
C VAL A 19 11.41 4.99 -3.88
N LEU A 20 12.48 5.76 -3.66
CA LEU A 20 12.62 7.13 -4.12
C LEU A 20 12.52 7.22 -5.65
N ASN A 21 13.16 6.31 -6.37
CA ASN A 21 13.07 6.24 -7.83
C ASN A 21 11.65 5.88 -8.31
N ALA A 22 10.95 4.99 -7.59
CA ALA A 22 9.56 4.70 -7.89
C ALA A 22 8.68 5.96 -7.73
N ILE A 23 8.86 6.75 -6.67
CA ILE A 23 8.14 8.03 -6.46
C ILE A 23 8.48 9.05 -7.56
N ARG A 24 9.75 9.17 -7.97
CA ARG A 24 10.18 10.06 -9.07
C ARG A 24 9.54 9.68 -10.40
N ASP A 25 9.35 8.40 -10.65
CA ASP A 25 8.86 7.88 -11.93
C ASP A 25 7.34 7.91 -12.06
N ILE A 26 6.60 7.64 -10.99
CA ILE A 26 5.14 7.53 -11.04
C ILE A 26 4.48 8.91 -11.10
N PRO A 27 3.67 9.20 -12.13
CA PRO A 27 2.94 10.46 -12.26
C PRO A 27 1.71 10.49 -11.34
N ARG A 28 1.92 10.86 -10.05
CA ARG A 28 0.88 10.80 -9.01
C ARG A 28 -0.40 11.55 -9.38
N HIS A 29 -0.30 12.65 -10.14
CA HIS A 29 -1.46 13.42 -10.58
C HIS A 29 -2.47 12.60 -11.39
N LEU A 30 -2.05 11.54 -12.09
CA LEU A 30 -2.96 10.67 -12.84
C LEU A 30 -3.81 9.74 -11.94
N PHE A 31 -3.50 9.64 -10.65
CA PHE A 31 -4.20 8.81 -9.67
C PHE A 31 -5.17 9.63 -8.80
N MET A 32 -5.41 10.88 -9.14
CA MET A 32 -6.21 11.84 -8.39
C MET A 32 -7.33 12.41 -9.26
N ASP A 33 -8.29 13.06 -8.61
CA ASP A 33 -9.24 13.90 -9.31
C ASP A 33 -8.52 15.11 -9.91
N SER A 34 -8.95 15.54 -11.09
CA SER A 34 -8.35 16.67 -11.82
C SER A 34 -8.37 17.99 -11.02
N SER A 35 -9.34 18.16 -10.12
CA SER A 35 -9.41 19.33 -9.22
C SER A 35 -8.21 19.46 -8.27
N PHE A 36 -7.52 18.35 -7.99
CA PHE A 36 -6.34 18.31 -7.12
C PHE A 36 -5.01 18.19 -7.88
N GLU A 37 -5.01 18.18 -9.21
CA GLU A 37 -3.82 17.95 -10.03
C GLU A 37 -2.69 18.94 -9.70
N GLY A 38 -3.02 20.21 -9.49
CA GLY A 38 -2.04 21.25 -9.10
C GLY A 38 -1.36 21.02 -7.75
N HIS A 39 -1.94 20.16 -6.91
CA HIS A 39 -1.43 19.82 -5.57
C HIS A 39 -0.83 18.40 -5.51
N ALA A 40 -0.84 17.66 -6.60
CA ALA A 40 -0.51 16.23 -6.64
C ALA A 40 0.87 15.87 -6.09
N TYR A 41 1.82 16.81 -6.14
CA TYR A 41 3.19 16.60 -5.67
C TYR A 41 3.49 17.27 -4.32
N GLN A 42 2.46 17.74 -3.62
CA GLN A 42 2.56 18.07 -2.21
C GLN A 42 2.55 16.78 -1.39
N ASP A 43 3.29 16.77 -0.28
CA ASP A 43 3.31 15.62 0.64
C ASP A 43 2.08 15.63 1.55
N LYS A 44 0.89 15.41 0.92
CA LYS A 44 -0.44 15.38 1.57
C LYS A 44 -1.31 14.27 0.98
N ALA A 45 -2.24 13.76 1.82
CA ALA A 45 -3.34 12.93 1.36
C ALA A 45 -4.44 13.80 0.71
N PHE A 46 -5.18 13.23 -0.26
CA PHE A 46 -6.30 13.89 -0.92
C PHE A 46 -7.47 12.92 -1.07
N PRO A 47 -8.72 13.43 -1.09
CA PRO A 47 -9.89 12.58 -1.29
C PRO A 47 -9.89 11.95 -2.70
N ILE A 48 -10.44 10.74 -2.77
CA ILE A 48 -10.79 10.03 -4.00
C ILE A 48 -12.25 9.56 -3.92
N ALA A 49 -12.73 8.82 -4.92
CA ALA A 49 -14.09 8.27 -4.91
C ALA A 49 -14.37 7.38 -3.67
N ALA A 50 -15.63 7.07 -3.44
CA ALA A 50 -16.11 6.21 -2.34
C ALA A 50 -15.66 6.67 -0.93
N SER A 51 -15.53 7.98 -0.71
CA SER A 51 -15.06 8.56 0.57
C SER A 51 -13.70 8.02 1.05
N GLN A 52 -12.86 7.57 0.11
CA GLN A 52 -11.50 7.11 0.39
C GLN A 52 -10.47 8.22 0.10
N THR A 53 -9.21 7.94 0.35
CA THR A 53 -8.11 8.88 0.12
C THR A 53 -6.97 8.22 -0.66
N ILE A 54 -6.30 9.01 -1.52
CA ILE A 54 -4.94 8.68 -1.94
C ILE A 54 -3.99 9.08 -0.80
N SER A 55 -3.21 8.12 -0.31
CA SER A 55 -2.31 8.33 0.82
C SER A 55 -1.25 9.40 0.53
N GLN A 56 -0.80 10.06 1.59
CA GLN A 56 0.32 10.99 1.57
C GLN A 56 1.58 10.30 0.99
N PRO A 57 2.34 10.96 0.12
CA PRO A 57 3.55 10.38 -0.48
C PRO A 57 4.56 9.85 0.54
N TYR A 58 4.78 10.57 1.65
CA TYR A 58 5.62 10.08 2.74
C TYR A 58 5.12 8.74 3.30
N THR A 59 3.83 8.61 3.55
CA THR A 59 3.22 7.38 4.07
C THR A 59 3.43 6.21 3.09
N VAL A 60 3.22 6.44 1.79
CA VAL A 60 3.46 5.45 0.73
C VAL A 60 4.93 5.01 0.71
N ALA A 61 5.85 5.97 0.72
CA ALA A 61 7.28 5.69 0.70
C ALA A 61 7.72 4.94 1.97
N PHE A 62 7.28 5.39 3.13
CA PHE A 62 7.63 4.81 4.43
C PHE A 62 7.14 3.36 4.56
N GLN A 63 5.87 3.08 4.24
CA GLN A 63 5.36 1.70 4.23
C GLN A 63 6.13 0.82 3.25
N THR A 64 6.45 1.33 2.06
CA THR A 64 7.17 0.58 1.03
C THR A 64 8.62 0.30 1.45
N GLU A 65 9.28 1.26 2.11
CA GLU A 65 10.65 1.10 2.64
C GLU A 65 10.72 0.05 3.74
N LEU A 66 9.74 0.03 4.69
CA LEU A 66 9.65 -0.96 5.75
C LEU A 66 9.51 -2.40 5.24
N LEU A 67 8.98 -2.60 4.05
CA LEU A 67 8.86 -3.93 3.44
C LEU A 67 10.22 -4.50 3.02
N GLU A 68 11.25 -3.69 2.78
CA GLU A 68 12.55 -4.12 2.22
C GLU A 68 12.38 -5.01 0.99
N LEU A 69 11.75 -4.44 -0.03
CA LEU A 69 11.38 -5.17 -1.24
C LEU A 69 12.60 -5.64 -2.04
N LYS A 70 12.52 -6.88 -2.53
CA LYS A 70 13.47 -7.44 -3.48
C LYS A 70 12.75 -7.74 -4.82
N PRO A 71 13.44 -7.59 -5.96
CA PRO A 71 12.85 -7.91 -7.26
C PRO A 71 12.25 -9.32 -7.31
N ASN A 72 11.10 -9.45 -7.97
CA ASN A 72 10.34 -10.69 -8.15
C ASN A 72 9.63 -11.24 -6.90
N GLU A 73 9.77 -10.64 -5.73
CA GLU A 73 8.96 -11.00 -4.56
C GLU A 73 7.46 -10.85 -4.85
N THR A 74 6.65 -11.64 -4.16
CA THR A 74 5.19 -11.58 -4.20
C THR A 74 4.70 -10.66 -3.09
N VAL A 75 3.91 -9.65 -3.43
CA VAL A 75 3.35 -8.67 -2.48
C VAL A 75 1.83 -8.74 -2.55
N LEU A 76 1.20 -8.88 -1.39
CA LEU A 76 -0.24 -8.66 -1.22
C LEU A 76 -0.47 -7.24 -0.70
N GLU A 77 -1.25 -6.46 -1.42
CA GLU A 77 -1.73 -5.14 -1.03
C GLU A 77 -3.20 -5.21 -0.65
N ILE A 78 -3.54 -4.68 0.51
CA ILE A 78 -4.92 -4.52 0.98
C ILE A 78 -5.30 -3.05 0.89
N GLY A 79 -6.28 -2.73 0.05
CA GLY A 79 -6.72 -1.37 -0.26
C GLY A 79 -6.07 -0.82 -1.53
N THR A 80 -6.55 -1.25 -2.70
CA THR A 80 -6.05 -0.74 -4.00
C THR A 80 -6.28 0.77 -4.14
N GLY A 81 -7.45 1.24 -3.73
CA GLY A 81 -7.84 2.65 -3.81
C GLY A 81 -7.70 3.21 -5.23
N SER A 82 -6.96 4.30 -5.36
CA SER A 82 -6.62 4.91 -6.66
C SER A 82 -5.63 4.08 -7.48
N GLY A 83 -4.93 3.12 -6.86
CA GLY A 83 -3.86 2.33 -7.46
C GLY A 83 -2.46 2.96 -7.37
N TYR A 84 -2.31 4.08 -6.66
CA TYR A 84 -1.00 4.75 -6.56
C TYR A 84 0.03 3.88 -5.84
N GLN A 85 -0.32 3.30 -4.67
CA GLN A 85 0.55 2.37 -3.95
C GLN A 85 0.88 1.14 -4.80
N THR A 86 -0.11 0.56 -5.50
CA THR A 86 0.10 -0.56 -6.44
C THR A 86 1.14 -0.19 -7.51
N ALA A 87 1.02 1.01 -8.10
CA ALA A 87 1.96 1.48 -9.14
C ALA A 87 3.38 1.63 -8.59
N VAL A 88 3.55 2.16 -7.37
CA VAL A 88 4.85 2.26 -6.69
C VAL A 88 5.45 0.87 -6.48
N LEU A 89 4.68 -0.09 -5.98
CA LEU A 89 5.12 -1.48 -5.79
C LEU A 89 5.56 -2.12 -7.12
N LEU A 90 4.77 -1.95 -8.19
CA LEU A 90 5.12 -2.45 -9.52
C LEU A 90 6.45 -1.87 -10.03
N LYS A 91 6.69 -0.59 -9.74
CA LYS A 91 7.94 0.07 -10.11
C LYS A 91 9.14 -0.46 -9.33
N CYS A 92 8.92 -0.96 -8.10
CA CYS A 92 9.92 -1.70 -7.32
C CYS A 92 10.18 -3.14 -7.84
N LYS A 93 9.63 -3.51 -9.01
CA LYS A 93 9.82 -4.80 -9.70
C LYS A 93 9.33 -6.02 -8.93
N VAL A 94 8.30 -5.88 -8.12
CA VAL A 94 7.64 -6.97 -7.40
C VAL A 94 6.36 -7.44 -8.11
N LYS A 95 5.87 -8.63 -7.75
CA LYS A 95 4.64 -9.23 -8.27
C LYS A 95 3.49 -8.85 -7.34
N VAL A 96 2.64 -7.92 -7.74
CA VAL A 96 1.59 -7.37 -6.89
C VAL A 96 0.27 -8.10 -7.09
N TYR A 97 -0.33 -8.52 -5.98
CA TYR A 97 -1.73 -8.91 -5.83
C TYR A 97 -2.38 -7.83 -5.00
N THR A 98 -3.53 -7.30 -5.42
CA THR A 98 -4.18 -6.20 -4.70
C THR A 98 -5.67 -6.45 -4.53
N ILE A 99 -6.21 -6.12 -3.36
CA ILE A 99 -7.61 -6.32 -2.99
C ILE A 99 -8.26 -4.96 -2.75
N GLU A 100 -9.42 -4.76 -3.35
CA GLU A 100 -10.28 -3.59 -3.16
C GLU A 100 -11.69 -4.03 -2.73
N ARG A 101 -12.20 -3.44 -1.62
CA ARG A 101 -13.55 -3.75 -1.13
C ARG A 101 -14.64 -2.88 -1.76
N GLN A 102 -14.30 -1.70 -2.24
CA GLN A 102 -15.23 -0.76 -2.87
C GLN A 102 -15.38 -1.08 -4.35
N LEU A 103 -16.58 -1.51 -4.77
CA LEU A 103 -16.84 -1.91 -6.16
C LEU A 103 -16.55 -0.78 -7.16
N GLU A 104 -16.88 0.46 -6.79
CA GLU A 104 -16.62 1.64 -7.62
C GLU A 104 -15.12 1.81 -7.88
N LEU A 105 -14.29 1.77 -6.82
CA LEU A 105 -12.84 1.91 -6.93
C LEU A 105 -12.22 0.73 -7.68
N PHE A 106 -12.65 -0.49 -7.37
CA PHE A 106 -12.20 -1.68 -8.10
C PHE A 106 -12.41 -1.55 -9.61
N LYS A 107 -13.61 -1.14 -10.06
CA LYS A 107 -13.91 -0.97 -11.49
C LYS A 107 -13.08 0.15 -12.11
N LYS A 108 -13.06 1.32 -11.46
CA LYS A 108 -12.34 2.51 -11.92
C LYS A 108 -10.84 2.24 -12.05
N THR A 109 -10.24 1.68 -11.02
CA THR A 109 -8.79 1.43 -10.97
C THR A 109 -8.37 0.28 -11.90
N SER A 110 -9.21 -0.77 -12.04
CA SER A 110 -8.95 -1.85 -13.01
C SER A 110 -8.93 -1.31 -14.45
N LEU A 111 -9.87 -0.45 -14.81
CA LEU A 111 -9.91 0.19 -16.14
C LEU A 111 -8.71 1.13 -16.34
N PHE A 112 -8.38 1.92 -15.33
CA PHE A 112 -7.23 2.83 -15.34
C PHE A 112 -5.92 2.06 -15.55
N PHE A 113 -5.70 0.98 -14.83
CA PHE A 113 -4.51 0.13 -14.98
C PHE A 113 -4.40 -0.43 -16.39
N LYS A 114 -5.51 -0.94 -16.95
CA LYS A 114 -5.54 -1.43 -18.33
C LYS A 114 -5.13 -0.33 -19.32
N LYS A 115 -5.66 0.88 -19.16
CA LYS A 115 -5.38 2.05 -20.02
C LYS A 115 -3.93 2.49 -19.92
N MET A 116 -3.38 2.54 -18.70
CA MET A 116 -2.04 3.07 -18.42
C MET A 116 -0.93 2.01 -18.54
N GLY A 117 -1.27 0.76 -18.79
CA GLY A 117 -0.29 -0.32 -18.92
C GLY A 117 0.24 -0.86 -17.60
N TYR A 118 -0.36 -0.55 -16.45
CA TYR A 118 -0.01 -1.20 -15.18
C TYR A 118 -0.50 -2.64 -15.18
N ARG A 119 0.31 -3.58 -14.70
CA ARG A 119 0.06 -5.02 -14.76
C ARG A 119 0.30 -5.70 -13.42
N PRO A 120 -0.56 -5.47 -12.40
CA PRO A 120 -0.53 -6.32 -11.22
C PRO A 120 -0.84 -7.77 -11.61
N LYS A 121 -0.40 -8.75 -10.83
CA LYS A 121 -0.71 -10.17 -11.05
C LYS A 121 -2.20 -10.44 -10.95
N LYS A 122 -2.85 -9.84 -9.96
CA LYS A 122 -4.31 -9.84 -9.81
C LYS A 122 -4.75 -8.51 -9.19
N ILE A 123 -5.92 -8.04 -9.58
CA ILE A 123 -6.71 -7.05 -8.86
C ILE A 123 -8.04 -7.72 -8.52
N ILE A 124 -8.42 -7.76 -7.25
CA ILE A 124 -9.53 -8.55 -6.72
C ILE A 124 -10.54 -7.63 -6.05
N PHE A 125 -11.81 -7.81 -6.39
CA PHE A 125 -12.91 -7.25 -5.60
C PHE A 125 -13.17 -8.18 -4.43
N GLY A 126 -12.78 -7.78 -3.22
CA GLY A 126 -12.79 -8.67 -2.07
C GLY A 126 -12.66 -7.98 -0.72
N ASP A 127 -12.82 -8.80 0.32
CA ASP A 127 -12.62 -8.40 1.70
C ASP A 127 -11.14 -8.52 2.10
N GLY A 128 -10.53 -7.39 2.45
CA GLY A 128 -9.11 -7.32 2.83
C GLY A 128 -8.76 -8.07 4.11
N TYR A 129 -9.71 -8.21 5.05
CA TYR A 129 -9.48 -8.99 6.28
C TYR A 129 -9.18 -10.46 6.00
N LYS A 130 -9.77 -11.01 4.94
CA LYS A 130 -9.59 -12.43 4.53
C LYS A 130 -8.27 -12.65 3.79
N GLY A 131 -7.67 -11.59 3.26
CA GLY A 131 -6.49 -11.69 2.40
C GLY A 131 -6.78 -12.46 1.12
N LEU A 132 -5.81 -13.24 0.64
CA LEU A 132 -5.89 -13.99 -0.61
C LEU A 132 -5.24 -15.38 -0.44
N ALA A 133 -5.89 -16.25 0.33
CA ALA A 133 -5.37 -17.56 0.72
C ALA A 133 -4.99 -18.45 -0.47
N GLU A 134 -5.74 -18.35 -1.59
CA GLU A 134 -5.49 -19.11 -2.82
C GLU A 134 -4.15 -18.78 -3.52
N ASN A 135 -3.56 -17.62 -3.22
CA ASN A 135 -2.28 -17.19 -3.77
C ASN A 135 -1.18 -17.08 -2.71
N ALA A 136 -1.50 -17.41 -1.45
CA ALA A 136 -0.52 -17.46 -0.36
C ALA A 136 0.46 -18.64 -0.54
N PRO A 137 1.66 -18.56 0.12
CA PRO A 137 2.12 -17.50 0.99
C PRO A 137 2.79 -16.35 0.21
N PHE A 138 2.73 -15.12 0.78
CA PHE A 138 3.34 -13.90 0.22
C PHE A 138 4.68 -13.59 0.89
N ASP A 139 5.61 -13.03 0.13
CA ASP A 139 6.88 -12.52 0.65
C ASP A 139 6.65 -11.27 1.50
N LYS A 140 5.73 -10.41 1.06
CA LYS A 140 5.39 -9.15 1.72
C LYS A 140 3.88 -8.93 1.71
N ILE A 141 3.37 -8.27 2.77
CA ILE A 141 1.98 -7.82 2.84
C ILE A 141 1.98 -6.35 3.26
N ILE A 142 1.21 -5.52 2.57
CA ILE A 142 1.00 -4.11 2.92
C ILE A 142 -0.49 -3.83 3.07
N VAL A 143 -0.87 -3.18 4.17
CA VAL A 143 -2.23 -2.74 4.41
C VAL A 143 -2.27 -1.22 4.38
N THR A 144 -3.07 -0.65 3.48
CA THR A 144 -3.18 0.80 3.25
C THR A 144 -4.42 1.41 3.92
N ALA A 145 -4.94 0.74 4.94
CA ALA A 145 -6.06 1.17 5.78
C ALA A 145 -5.77 0.83 7.25
N GLY A 146 -6.33 1.59 8.19
CA GLY A 146 -6.14 1.38 9.62
C GLY A 146 -7.02 0.27 10.16
N ALA A 147 -6.45 -0.69 10.87
CA ALA A 147 -7.17 -1.80 11.50
C ALA A 147 -7.06 -1.71 13.03
N PRO A 148 -8.13 -2.04 13.80
CA PRO A 148 -8.06 -2.08 15.26
C PRO A 148 -6.96 -3.02 15.77
N GLU A 149 -6.78 -4.14 15.09
CA GLU A 149 -5.73 -5.14 15.33
C GLU A 149 -5.30 -5.79 14.01
N VAL A 150 -4.15 -6.46 14.01
CA VAL A 150 -3.68 -7.14 12.80
C VAL A 150 -4.58 -8.35 12.50
N PRO A 151 -5.13 -8.48 11.26
CA PRO A 151 -5.94 -9.63 10.89
C PRO A 151 -5.10 -10.93 10.89
N LYS A 152 -5.53 -11.94 11.65
CA LYS A 152 -4.85 -13.24 11.77
C LYS A 152 -4.68 -13.94 10.41
N ALA A 153 -5.65 -13.77 9.52
CA ALA A 153 -5.57 -14.31 8.16
C ALA A 153 -4.37 -13.77 7.38
N LEU A 154 -4.04 -12.48 7.52
CA LEU A 154 -2.89 -11.89 6.84
C LEU A 154 -1.56 -12.42 7.41
N LEU A 155 -1.46 -12.54 8.73
CA LEU A 155 -0.28 -13.14 9.38
C LEU A 155 -0.06 -14.59 8.89
N SER A 156 -1.12 -15.39 8.79
CA SER A 156 -1.03 -16.78 8.33
C SER A 156 -0.58 -16.91 6.87
N GLN A 157 -0.88 -15.91 6.05
CA GLN A 157 -0.53 -15.85 4.62
C GLN A 157 0.87 -15.27 4.34
N LEU A 158 1.61 -14.88 5.36
CA LEU A 158 2.97 -14.37 5.24
C LEU A 158 3.98 -15.53 5.23
N LYS A 159 4.99 -15.49 4.36
CA LYS A 159 6.12 -16.44 4.39
C LYS A 159 6.96 -16.29 5.67
N VAL A 160 7.64 -17.34 6.08
CA VAL A 160 8.75 -17.22 7.06
C VAL A 160 9.84 -16.33 6.46
N GLY A 161 10.32 -15.35 7.22
CA GLY A 161 11.20 -14.28 6.74
C GLY A 161 10.45 -13.14 6.03
N GLY A 162 9.12 -13.27 5.85
CA GLY A 162 8.29 -12.25 5.24
C GLY A 162 7.97 -11.09 6.18
N ARG A 163 7.52 -9.96 5.60
CA ARG A 163 7.18 -8.72 6.31
C ARG A 163 5.76 -8.28 6.01
N LEU A 164 5.02 -7.91 7.04
CA LEU A 164 3.69 -7.31 6.95
C LEU A 164 3.73 -5.93 7.60
N VAL A 165 3.36 -4.90 6.84
CA VAL A 165 3.24 -3.51 7.32
C VAL A 165 1.77 -3.12 7.36
N ILE A 166 1.30 -2.66 8.51
CA ILE A 166 -0.10 -2.31 8.78
C ILE A 166 -0.21 -1.18 9.79
N PRO A 167 -1.07 -0.17 9.57
CA PRO A 167 -1.44 0.80 10.60
C PRO A 167 -2.42 0.16 11.59
N VAL A 168 -2.05 0.09 12.88
CA VAL A 168 -2.86 -0.55 13.93
C VAL A 168 -3.36 0.49 14.93
N GLY A 169 -4.66 0.52 15.18
CA GLY A 169 -5.33 1.45 16.11
C GLY A 169 -6.69 1.89 15.60
N PHE A 170 -7.38 2.76 16.35
CA PHE A 170 -8.72 3.26 16.04
C PHE A 170 -8.66 4.65 15.39
N GLU A 171 -8.62 5.73 16.16
CA GLU A 171 -8.61 7.11 15.67
C GLU A 171 -7.25 7.51 15.09
N GLU A 172 -6.20 7.17 15.82
CA GLU A 172 -4.81 7.23 15.36
C GLU A 172 -4.24 5.82 15.33
N GLN A 173 -3.47 5.54 14.30
CA GLN A 173 -2.88 4.23 14.10
C GLN A 173 -1.36 4.31 14.24
N ILE A 174 -0.78 3.34 14.91
CA ILE A 174 0.66 3.14 14.95
C ILE A 174 1.07 2.29 13.76
N MET A 175 1.98 2.78 12.92
CA MET A 175 2.54 1.99 11.84
C MET A 175 3.30 0.81 12.43
N THR A 176 2.84 -0.40 12.14
CA THR A 176 3.34 -1.62 12.74
C THR A 176 3.91 -2.55 11.67
N LEU A 177 5.11 -3.03 11.91
CA LEU A 177 5.77 -4.05 11.11
C LEU A 177 5.76 -5.38 11.88
N TYR A 178 5.26 -6.44 11.23
CA TYR A 178 5.41 -7.82 11.67
C TYR A 178 6.39 -8.54 10.75
N THR A 179 7.44 -9.15 11.32
CA THR A 179 8.36 -10.04 10.59
C THR A 179 8.12 -11.46 11.07
N ARG A 180 7.75 -12.36 10.17
CA ARG A 180 7.54 -13.77 10.54
C ARG A 180 8.89 -14.48 10.69
N THR A 181 9.30 -14.79 11.91
CA THR A 181 10.62 -15.38 12.21
C THR A 181 10.60 -16.91 12.11
N THR A 182 9.50 -17.53 12.56
CA THR A 182 9.28 -18.98 12.45
C THR A 182 7.85 -19.28 11.96
N PRO A 183 7.46 -20.52 11.71
CA PRO A 183 6.08 -20.86 11.34
C PRO A 183 5.01 -20.35 12.33
N LYS A 184 5.37 -20.12 13.59
CA LYS A 184 4.44 -19.74 14.67
C LYS A 184 4.75 -18.39 15.33
N GLU A 185 5.90 -17.78 15.07
CA GLU A 185 6.39 -16.60 15.79
C GLU A 185 6.56 -15.41 14.85
N PHE A 186 6.31 -14.23 15.40
CA PHE A 186 6.45 -12.95 14.72
C PHE A 186 7.16 -11.96 15.64
N GLU A 187 8.14 -11.27 15.12
CA GLU A 187 8.66 -10.05 15.70
C GLU A 187 7.77 -8.87 15.32
N LYS A 188 7.48 -8.01 16.29
CA LYS A 188 6.69 -6.79 16.11
C LYS A 188 7.57 -5.56 16.37
N SER A 189 7.53 -4.60 15.44
CA SER A 189 8.15 -3.28 15.60
C SER A 189 7.13 -2.19 15.33
N GLU A 190 7.16 -1.12 16.12
CA GLU A 190 6.22 0.00 16.03
C GLU A 190 6.97 1.28 15.64
N TYR A 191 6.34 2.04 14.76
CA TYR A 191 6.87 3.29 14.22
C TYR A 191 5.78 4.36 14.32
N GLY A 192 6.08 5.57 14.56
CA GLY A 192 5.23 6.74 14.67
C GLY A 192 3.72 6.64 14.37
N SER A 193 3.00 7.67 14.71
CA SER A 193 1.55 7.75 14.53
C SER A 193 1.19 8.20 13.11
N PHE A 194 0.15 7.59 12.54
CA PHE A 194 -0.39 7.87 11.22
C PHE A 194 -1.92 7.94 11.28
N LYS A 195 -2.52 8.52 10.24
CA LYS A 195 -3.98 8.57 10.11
C LYS A 195 -4.42 7.98 8.78
N PHE A 196 -5.19 6.91 8.87
CA PHE A 196 -5.73 6.19 7.72
C PHE A 196 -7.25 6.11 7.78
N VAL A 197 -7.87 5.88 6.62
CA VAL A 197 -9.26 5.40 6.56
C VAL A 197 -9.35 4.01 7.19
N PRO A 198 -10.49 3.66 7.83
CA PRO A 198 -10.61 2.37 8.50
C PRO A 198 -10.59 1.20 7.51
N LEU A 199 -9.90 0.12 7.87
CA LEU A 199 -10.09 -1.18 7.26
C LEU A 199 -11.44 -1.72 7.71
N LEU A 200 -12.30 -2.05 6.76
CA LEU A 200 -13.65 -2.54 7.03
C LEU A 200 -13.81 -3.94 6.46
N GLU A 201 -14.58 -4.77 7.18
CA GLU A 201 -14.97 -6.09 6.72
C GLU A 201 -15.97 -6.00 5.55
N ASP A 202 -16.13 -7.12 4.87
CA ASP A 202 -17.02 -7.33 3.73
C ASP A 202 -16.75 -6.41 2.50
N LYS A 203 -17.48 -6.69 1.43
CA LYS A 203 -17.45 -5.92 0.17
C LYS A 203 -18.57 -4.89 0.15
N ASN A 204 -18.35 -3.78 -0.52
CA ASN A 204 -19.36 -2.74 -0.71
C ASN A 204 -19.39 -2.29 -2.18
#